data_c7950c7e944925d3605aaa071b77bb2f
#
_entry.id   c7950c7e944925d3605aaa071b77bb2f
#
_cell.length_a   1.000
_cell.length_b   1.000
_cell.length_c   1.000
_cell.angle_alpha   90.00
_cell.angle_beta   90.00
_cell.angle_gamma   90.00
#
_symmetry.space_group_name_H-M   'P 1'
#
loop_
_entity.id
_entity.type
_entity.pdbx_description
1 polymer ?
#
loop_
_entity_poly.entity_id
_entity_poly.type
_entity_poly.pdbx_seq_one_letter_code
_entity_poly.pdbx_strand_id
1 'polypeptide(L)'
;MARLLYGGGLRLLECIRLRIQDVDFGQGLIFVRGGKGGRDRTTLLPRNLRDELQAQIEAVKALHHQDLEEGFGDVYIPEALARKYPKAARETGWHWVFPARARSLDPRSGRVMRQPGRASGLHKAVTRAAAQAGRDKRVSGQTLRHCVTTHLLAHGVHLRVR
;
A
#
# COMPACT_ATOMS: atom_id res chain seq x y z
N MET A 1 -0.92 3.96 6.63
CA MET A 1 -1.98 3.18 5.95
C MET A 1 -3.39 3.78 6.12
N ALA A 2 -3.98 3.90 7.33
CA ALA A 2 -5.36 4.41 7.48
C ALA A 2 -5.60 5.76 6.77
N ARG A 3 -4.68 6.70 6.88
CA ARG A 3 -4.72 7.98 6.16
C ARG A 3 -4.70 7.84 4.62
N LEU A 4 -4.05 6.81 4.07
CA LEU A 4 -4.09 6.52 2.63
C LEU A 4 -5.44 5.95 2.19
N LEU A 5 -6.10 5.15 3.03
CA LEU A 5 -7.46 4.68 2.76
C LEU A 5 -8.42 5.86 2.69
N TYR A 6 -8.31 6.80 3.63
CA TYR A 6 -9.14 8.01 3.67
C TYR A 6 -8.72 9.03 2.60
N GLY A 7 -7.48 9.49 2.56
CA GLY A 7 -7.06 10.61 1.70
C GLY A 7 -6.85 10.22 0.23
N GLY A 8 -6.35 9.01 -0.04
CA GLY A 8 -6.11 8.48 -1.39
C GLY A 8 -7.26 7.62 -1.92
N GLY A 9 -8.29 7.34 -1.12
CA GLY A 9 -9.41 6.50 -1.52
C GLY A 9 -8.99 5.06 -1.93
N LEU A 10 -7.91 4.55 -1.38
CA LEU A 10 -7.42 3.19 -1.68
C LEU A 10 -8.30 2.14 -1.01
N ARG A 11 -8.41 0.97 -1.65
CA ARG A 11 -8.93 -0.22 -0.97
C ARG A 11 -7.87 -0.79 -0.02
N LEU A 12 -8.30 -1.53 1.00
CA LEU A 12 -7.40 -2.14 1.98
C LEU A 12 -6.26 -2.93 1.32
N LEU A 13 -6.59 -3.83 0.39
CA LEU A 13 -5.58 -4.64 -0.30
C LEU A 13 -4.74 -3.84 -1.27
N GLU A 14 -5.27 -2.79 -1.92
CA GLU A 14 -4.51 -1.87 -2.76
C GLU A 14 -3.43 -1.15 -1.92
N CYS A 15 -3.82 -0.65 -0.73
CA CYS A 15 -2.89 0.01 0.18
C CYS A 15 -1.77 -0.94 0.67
N ILE A 16 -2.12 -2.17 1.06
CA ILE A 16 -1.16 -3.15 1.56
C ILE A 16 -0.20 -3.62 0.46
N ARG A 17 -0.69 -3.73 -0.77
CA ARG A 17 0.09 -4.17 -1.93
C ARG A 17 0.74 -3.02 -2.70
N LEU A 18 0.73 -1.82 -2.14
CA LEU A 18 1.39 -0.66 -2.73
C LEU A 18 2.90 -0.89 -2.80
N ARG A 19 3.50 -0.66 -3.96
CA ARG A 19 4.94 -0.76 -4.18
C ARG A 19 5.59 0.62 -4.19
N ILE A 20 6.88 0.67 -3.92
CA ILE A 20 7.64 1.93 -3.89
C ILE A 20 7.53 2.65 -5.22
N GLN A 21 7.69 1.94 -6.34
CA GLN A 21 7.60 2.51 -7.69
C GLN A 21 6.20 3.03 -8.07
N ASP A 22 5.17 2.66 -7.31
CA ASP A 22 3.80 3.10 -7.56
C ASP A 22 3.47 4.44 -6.90
N VAL A 23 4.43 5.03 -6.16
CA VAL A 23 4.29 6.33 -5.51
C VAL A 23 5.12 7.38 -6.25
N ASP A 24 4.46 8.28 -6.93
CA ASP A 24 5.08 9.39 -7.63
C ASP A 24 4.98 10.68 -6.80
N PHE A 25 6.06 11.02 -6.14
CA PHE A 25 6.14 12.27 -5.35
C PHE A 25 6.24 13.52 -6.23
N GLY A 26 6.79 13.41 -7.44
CA GLY A 26 6.89 14.52 -8.37
C GLY A 26 5.52 14.99 -8.83
N GLN A 27 4.74 14.07 -9.36
CA GLN A 27 3.38 14.34 -9.85
C GLN A 27 2.33 14.35 -8.73
N GLY A 28 2.65 13.86 -7.54
CA GLY A 28 1.70 13.72 -6.43
C GLY A 28 0.63 12.66 -6.70
N LEU A 29 1.02 11.55 -7.32
CA LEU A 29 0.13 10.47 -7.73
C LEU A 29 0.51 9.14 -7.08
N ILE A 30 -0.48 8.27 -6.95
CA ILE A 30 -0.33 6.86 -6.59
C ILE A 30 -0.92 6.02 -7.72
N PHE A 31 -0.13 5.09 -8.25
CA PHE A 31 -0.56 4.12 -9.24
C PHE A 31 -1.13 2.89 -8.54
N VAL A 32 -2.38 2.56 -8.79
CA VAL A 32 -3.06 1.39 -8.24
C VAL A 32 -3.13 0.34 -9.33
N ARG A 33 -2.33 -0.72 -9.17
CA ARG A 33 -2.25 -1.81 -10.13
C ARG A 33 -3.25 -2.92 -9.80
N GLY A 34 -3.84 -3.52 -10.85
CA GLY A 34 -4.76 -4.65 -10.69
C GLY A 34 -5.96 -4.33 -9.79
N GLY A 35 -6.55 -3.13 -9.91
CA GLY A 35 -7.73 -2.73 -9.16
C GLY A 35 -8.96 -3.60 -9.44
N LYS A 36 -10.16 -3.15 -9.06
CA LYS A 36 -11.41 -3.89 -9.31
C LYS A 36 -11.55 -4.17 -10.82
N GLY A 37 -11.69 -5.44 -11.17
CA GLY A 37 -11.77 -5.90 -12.56
C GLY A 37 -10.42 -5.93 -13.29
N GLY A 38 -9.29 -5.96 -12.55
CA GLY A 38 -7.94 -6.05 -13.14
C GLY A 38 -7.45 -4.74 -13.78
N ARG A 39 -8.18 -3.64 -13.63
CA ARG A 39 -7.83 -2.36 -14.26
C ARG A 39 -6.92 -1.52 -13.37
N ASP A 40 -5.90 -0.96 -13.98
CA ASP A 40 -5.03 0.02 -13.34
C ASP A 40 -5.71 1.38 -13.29
N ARG A 41 -5.39 2.17 -12.27
CA ARG A 41 -5.85 3.54 -12.12
C ARG A 41 -4.84 4.36 -11.34
N THR A 42 -4.93 5.66 -11.44
CA THR A 42 -4.22 6.60 -10.59
C THR A 42 -5.14 7.21 -9.54
N THR A 43 -4.57 7.65 -8.44
CA THR A 43 -5.23 8.48 -7.45
C THR A 43 -4.25 9.50 -6.90
N LEU A 44 -4.77 10.57 -6.28
CA LEU A 44 -3.92 11.60 -5.70
C LEU A 44 -3.19 11.10 -4.45
N LEU A 45 -1.93 11.48 -4.33
CA LEU A 45 -1.18 11.37 -3.09
C LEU A 45 -1.55 12.57 -2.21
N PRO A 46 -2.19 12.38 -1.05
CA PRO A 46 -2.54 13.48 -0.16
C PRO A 46 -1.28 14.25 0.27
N ARG A 47 -1.30 15.58 0.13
CA ARG A 47 -0.14 16.43 0.41
C ARG A 47 0.39 16.26 1.83
N ASN A 48 -0.52 16.14 2.81
CA ASN A 48 -0.18 15.96 4.23
C ASN A 48 0.35 14.57 4.59
N LEU A 49 0.49 13.66 3.61
CA LEU A 49 1.07 12.33 3.81
C LEU A 49 2.43 12.17 3.12
N ARG A 50 2.87 13.16 2.35
CA ARG A 50 4.11 13.05 1.56
C ARG A 50 5.32 12.72 2.43
N ASP A 51 5.55 13.51 3.46
CA ASP A 51 6.72 13.38 4.33
C ASP A 51 6.70 12.06 5.11
N GLU A 52 5.54 11.69 5.68
CA GLU A 52 5.37 10.42 6.39
C GLU A 52 5.59 9.22 5.44
N LEU A 53 5.09 9.30 4.21
CA LEU A 53 5.22 8.22 3.24
C LEU A 53 6.65 8.13 2.71
N GLN A 54 7.31 9.25 2.53
CA GLN A 54 8.72 9.30 2.14
C GLN A 54 9.61 8.70 3.23
N ALA A 55 9.41 9.08 4.49
CA ALA A 55 10.13 8.49 5.62
C ALA A 55 9.87 6.97 5.72
N GLN A 56 8.64 6.53 5.49
CA GLN A 56 8.30 5.10 5.44
C GLN A 56 9.05 4.37 4.32
N ILE A 57 9.15 4.97 3.13
CA ILE A 57 9.86 4.37 2.00
C ILE A 57 11.37 4.30 2.30
N GLU A 58 11.96 5.33 2.89
CA GLU A 58 13.37 5.29 3.28
C GLU A 58 13.65 4.19 4.32
N ALA A 59 12.77 4.02 5.30
CA ALA A 59 12.87 2.91 6.25
C ALA A 59 12.78 1.53 5.56
N VAL A 60 11.93 1.40 4.52
CA VAL A 60 11.84 0.16 3.73
C VAL A 60 13.09 -0.07 2.87
N LYS A 61 13.69 0.99 2.32
CA LYS A 61 14.96 0.89 1.58
C LYS A 61 16.08 0.38 2.49
N ALA A 62 16.19 0.92 3.71
CA ALA A 62 17.16 0.45 4.69
C ALA A 62 16.94 -1.03 5.07
N LEU A 63 15.67 -1.41 5.30
CA LEU A 63 15.30 -2.81 5.57
C LEU A 63 15.63 -3.73 4.39
N HIS A 64 15.40 -3.28 3.17
CA HIS A 64 15.76 -4.04 1.96
C HIS A 64 17.27 -4.23 1.84
N HIS A 65 18.06 -3.21 2.15
CA HIS A 65 19.52 -3.30 2.15
C HIS A 65 20.01 -4.37 3.14
N GLN A 66 19.46 -4.39 4.36
CA GLN A 66 19.75 -5.44 5.34
C GLN A 66 19.35 -6.84 4.83
N ASP A 67 18.17 -6.98 4.21
CA ASP A 67 17.74 -8.25 3.62
C ASP A 67 18.71 -8.72 2.50
N LEU A 68 19.25 -7.79 1.71
CA LEU A 68 20.24 -8.10 0.66
C LEU A 68 21.58 -8.57 1.24
N GLU A 69 22.08 -7.95 2.31
CA GLU A 69 23.31 -8.33 3.02
C GLU A 69 23.19 -9.74 3.61
N GLU A 70 21.98 -10.10 4.09
CA GLU A 70 21.70 -11.44 4.62
C GLU A 70 21.41 -12.49 3.53
N GLY A 71 21.59 -12.15 2.24
CA GLY A 71 21.37 -13.05 1.11
C GLY A 71 19.91 -13.18 0.64
N PHE A 72 19.01 -12.38 1.20
CA PHE A 72 17.61 -12.31 0.82
C PHE A 72 17.35 -11.08 -0.05
N GLY A 73 16.18 -10.45 0.04
CA GLY A 73 15.85 -9.22 -0.68
C GLY A 73 14.95 -9.43 -1.88
N ASP A 74 14.49 -10.65 -2.11
CA ASP A 74 13.50 -10.91 -3.14
C ASP A 74 12.08 -10.57 -2.66
N VAL A 75 11.27 -10.07 -3.59
CA VAL A 75 9.83 -9.93 -3.42
C VAL A 75 9.10 -10.64 -4.55
N TYR A 76 7.87 -11.06 -4.28
CA TYR A 76 7.03 -11.63 -5.34
C TYR A 76 6.77 -10.58 -6.42
N ILE A 77 7.00 -10.96 -7.67
CA ILE A 77 6.56 -10.24 -8.87
C ILE A 77 5.78 -11.20 -9.77
N PRO A 78 4.84 -10.72 -10.61
CA PRO A 78 4.11 -11.56 -11.54
C PRO A 78 5.06 -12.33 -12.47
N GLU A 79 4.78 -13.60 -12.76
CA GLU A 79 5.65 -14.49 -13.53
C GLU A 79 6.05 -13.94 -14.91
N ALA A 80 5.10 -13.30 -15.61
CA ALA A 80 5.38 -12.69 -16.90
C ALA A 80 6.43 -11.58 -16.79
N LEU A 81 6.41 -10.80 -15.70
CA LEU A 81 7.41 -9.76 -15.43
C LEU A 81 8.73 -10.38 -14.95
N ALA A 82 8.69 -11.44 -14.15
CA ALA A 82 9.87 -12.15 -13.70
C ALA A 82 10.67 -12.72 -14.88
N ARG A 83 9.99 -13.25 -15.89
CA ARG A 83 10.63 -13.73 -17.14
C ARG A 83 11.24 -12.59 -17.95
N LYS A 84 10.56 -11.46 -18.06
CA LYS A 84 11.02 -10.30 -18.83
C LYS A 84 12.14 -9.55 -18.11
N TYR A 85 12.06 -9.45 -16.79
CA TYR A 85 12.99 -8.69 -15.93
C TYR A 85 13.46 -9.57 -14.77
N PRO A 86 14.44 -10.48 -14.98
CA PRO A 86 14.86 -11.47 -13.96
C PRO A 86 15.39 -10.84 -12.67
N LYS A 87 15.94 -9.63 -12.72
CA LYS A 87 16.50 -8.92 -11.56
C LYS A 87 15.46 -8.08 -10.80
N ALA A 88 14.27 -7.86 -11.38
CA ALA A 88 13.26 -6.95 -10.83
C ALA A 88 12.80 -7.34 -9.40
N ALA A 89 12.79 -8.64 -9.07
CA ALA A 89 12.43 -9.11 -7.73
C ALA A 89 13.32 -8.55 -6.61
N ARG A 90 14.57 -8.14 -6.93
CA ARG A 90 15.54 -7.57 -6.01
C ARG A 90 15.67 -6.05 -6.11
N GLU A 91 15.00 -5.44 -7.07
CA GLU A 91 15.02 -3.98 -7.22
C GLU A 91 14.14 -3.31 -6.18
N THR A 92 14.64 -2.26 -5.54
CA THR A 92 13.96 -1.52 -4.49
C THR A 92 12.58 -1.02 -4.89
N GLY A 93 12.39 -0.63 -6.16
CA GLY A 93 11.11 -0.14 -6.67
C GLY A 93 9.96 -1.15 -6.54
N TRP A 94 10.27 -2.45 -6.62
CA TRP A 94 9.27 -3.52 -6.51
C TRP A 94 8.91 -3.89 -5.08
N HIS A 95 9.64 -3.37 -4.08
CA HIS A 95 9.33 -3.64 -2.67
C HIS A 95 8.02 -3.00 -2.24
N TRP A 96 7.40 -3.65 -1.22
CA TRP A 96 6.16 -3.16 -0.63
C TRP A 96 6.43 -1.93 0.21
N VAL A 97 5.62 -0.87 0.08
CA VAL A 97 5.68 0.29 0.97
C VAL A 97 5.38 -0.09 2.42
N PHE A 98 4.56 -1.12 2.61
CA PHE A 98 4.19 -1.64 3.93
C PHE A 98 4.51 -3.13 4.04
N PRO A 99 5.78 -3.51 4.17
CA PRO A 99 6.21 -4.90 4.25
C PRO A 99 5.82 -5.53 5.60
N ALA A 100 5.76 -6.85 5.64
CA ALA A 100 5.69 -7.60 6.87
C ALA A 100 6.98 -7.44 7.69
N ARG A 101 6.88 -7.50 9.02
CA ARG A 101 8.05 -7.38 9.91
C ARG A 101 9.06 -8.51 9.70
N ALA A 102 8.57 -9.73 9.53
CA ALA A 102 9.39 -10.91 9.30
C ALA A 102 9.29 -11.38 7.84
N ARG A 103 10.37 -11.97 7.35
CA ARG A 103 10.37 -12.75 6.12
C ARG A 103 9.59 -14.05 6.35
N SER A 104 9.04 -14.61 5.29
CA SER A 104 8.33 -15.89 5.33
C SER A 104 8.52 -16.64 4.02
N LEU A 105 8.30 -17.95 4.07
CA LEU A 105 8.28 -18.80 2.89
C LEU A 105 7.11 -18.37 1.98
N ASP A 106 7.41 -18.09 0.74
CA ASP A 106 6.36 -17.84 -0.26
C ASP A 106 5.85 -19.19 -0.79
N PRO A 107 4.55 -19.50 -0.61
CA PRO A 107 4.01 -20.81 -0.98
C PRO A 107 4.04 -21.08 -2.49
N ARG A 108 4.19 -20.06 -3.32
CA ARG A 108 4.21 -20.20 -4.78
C ARG A 108 5.60 -20.56 -5.30
N SER A 109 6.62 -19.90 -4.78
CA SER A 109 8.00 -20.07 -5.25
C SER A 109 8.87 -20.93 -4.34
N GLY A 110 8.42 -21.25 -3.13
CA GLY A 110 9.22 -21.94 -2.11
C GLY A 110 10.41 -21.12 -1.59
N ARG A 111 10.50 -19.83 -1.94
CA ARG A 111 11.60 -18.95 -1.54
C ARG A 111 11.24 -18.14 -0.31
N VAL A 112 12.23 -17.90 0.55
CA VAL A 112 12.06 -16.98 1.69
C VAL A 112 12.11 -15.56 1.17
N MET A 113 11.04 -14.80 1.37
CA MET A 113 10.95 -13.41 0.94
C MET A 113 10.10 -12.57 1.88
N ARG A 114 10.14 -11.26 1.70
CA ARG A 114 9.35 -10.34 2.49
C ARG A 114 7.99 -10.12 1.84
N GLN A 115 6.95 -10.58 2.52
CA GLN A 115 5.58 -10.44 2.07
C GLN A 115 5.02 -9.03 2.38
N PRO A 116 3.93 -8.60 1.75
CA PRO A 116 3.22 -7.39 2.16
C PRO A 116 2.62 -7.56 3.57
N GLY A 117 2.39 -6.45 4.25
CA GLY A 117 1.75 -6.45 5.57
C GLY A 117 0.39 -7.14 5.57
N ARG A 118 -0.05 -7.62 6.73
CA ARG A 118 -1.33 -8.35 6.83
C ARG A 118 -2.53 -7.41 6.94
N ALA A 119 -3.56 -7.66 6.16
CA ALA A 119 -4.83 -6.92 6.18
C ALA A 119 -5.48 -6.90 7.58
N SER A 120 -5.38 -8.02 8.31
CA SER A 120 -5.91 -8.16 9.65
C SER A 120 -5.29 -7.19 10.66
N GLY A 121 -4.00 -6.87 10.51
CA GLY A 121 -3.31 -5.90 11.37
C GLY A 121 -3.91 -4.50 11.23
N LEU A 122 -4.09 -4.04 10.00
CA LEU A 122 -4.71 -2.73 9.74
C LEU A 122 -6.18 -2.70 10.16
N HIS A 123 -6.93 -3.77 9.90
CA HIS A 123 -8.33 -3.88 10.34
C HIS A 123 -8.44 -3.75 11.86
N LYS A 124 -7.64 -4.52 12.62
CA LYS A 124 -7.62 -4.44 14.10
C LYS A 124 -7.24 -3.05 14.60
N ALA A 125 -6.25 -2.39 13.97
CA ALA A 125 -5.83 -1.04 14.34
C ALA A 125 -6.94 0.00 14.12
N VAL A 126 -7.65 -0.06 12.99
CA VAL A 126 -8.78 0.82 12.68
C VAL A 126 -9.93 0.62 13.66
N THR A 127 -10.30 -0.63 13.95
CA THR A 127 -11.37 -0.96 14.90
C THR A 127 -11.03 -0.47 16.32
N ARG A 128 -9.79 -0.67 16.76
CA ARG A 128 -9.31 -0.18 18.07
C ARG A 128 -9.38 1.33 18.17
N ALA A 129 -8.88 2.04 17.13
CA ALA A 129 -8.90 3.50 17.09
C ALA A 129 -10.35 4.05 17.11
N ALA A 130 -11.28 3.40 16.43
CA ALA A 130 -12.69 3.78 16.46
C ALA A 130 -13.31 3.63 17.85
N ALA A 131 -13.02 2.52 18.52
CA ALA A 131 -13.49 2.29 19.90
C ALA A 131 -12.90 3.33 20.87
N GLN A 132 -11.60 3.64 20.75
CA GLN A 132 -10.95 4.69 21.56
C GLN A 132 -11.54 6.09 21.33
N ALA A 133 -12.03 6.35 20.11
CA ALA A 133 -12.70 7.60 19.75
C ALA A 133 -14.20 7.64 20.16
N GLY A 134 -14.68 6.69 20.97
CA GLY A 134 -16.07 6.62 21.42
C GLY A 134 -17.08 6.43 20.29
N ARG A 135 -16.69 5.73 19.21
CA ARG A 135 -17.59 5.47 18.09
C ARG A 135 -18.30 4.13 18.27
N ASP A 136 -19.62 4.16 18.50
CA ASP A 136 -20.47 2.97 18.64
C ASP A 136 -20.67 2.24 17.30
N LYS A 137 -20.49 2.93 16.17
CA LYS A 137 -20.63 2.37 14.84
C LYS A 137 -19.36 1.58 14.44
N ARG A 138 -19.61 0.44 13.79
CA ARG A 138 -18.53 -0.38 13.24
C ARG A 138 -17.73 0.38 12.17
N VAL A 139 -16.45 0.66 12.44
CA VAL A 139 -15.56 1.34 11.50
C VAL A 139 -14.59 0.31 10.90
N SER A 140 -14.46 0.34 9.59
CA SER A 140 -13.55 -0.53 8.81
C SER A 140 -12.71 0.30 7.85
N GLY A 141 -11.73 -0.32 7.21
CA GLY A 141 -10.98 0.33 6.12
C GLY A 141 -11.88 0.78 4.96
N GLN A 142 -12.97 0.06 4.70
CA GLN A 142 -13.96 0.44 3.70
C GLN A 142 -14.73 1.70 4.13
N THR A 143 -15.08 1.82 5.40
CA THR A 143 -15.71 3.03 5.97
C THR A 143 -14.83 4.25 5.73
N LEU A 144 -13.51 4.16 6.02
CA LEU A 144 -12.57 5.26 5.79
C LEU A 144 -12.57 5.70 4.32
N ARG A 145 -12.56 4.74 3.40
CA ARG A 145 -12.62 5.04 1.96
C ARG A 145 -13.95 5.70 1.55
N HIS A 146 -15.08 5.24 2.05
CA HIS A 146 -16.39 5.85 1.75
C HIS A 146 -16.48 7.28 2.27
N CYS A 147 -15.91 7.57 3.44
CA CYS A 147 -15.87 8.92 3.98
C CYS A 147 -15.22 9.93 3.03
N VAL A 148 -14.22 9.54 2.24
CA VAL A 148 -13.61 10.44 1.23
C VAL A 148 -14.64 10.98 0.27
N THR A 149 -15.41 10.09 -0.36
CA THR A 149 -16.42 10.46 -1.36
C THR A 149 -17.47 11.38 -0.74
N THR A 150 -17.97 11.03 0.46
CA THR A 150 -18.98 11.82 1.16
C THR A 150 -18.44 13.21 1.53
N HIS A 151 -17.21 13.29 2.06
CA HIS A 151 -16.61 14.57 2.43
C HIS A 151 -16.30 15.45 1.23
N LEU A 152 -15.79 14.89 0.12
CA LEU A 152 -15.56 15.65 -1.10
C LEU A 152 -16.86 16.22 -1.68
N LEU A 153 -17.92 15.43 -1.69
CA LEU A 153 -19.26 15.90 -2.11
C LEU A 153 -19.79 17.00 -1.19
N ALA A 154 -19.66 16.83 0.14
CA ALA A 154 -20.09 17.83 1.12
C ALA A 154 -19.32 19.17 0.98
N HIS A 155 -18.08 19.14 0.45
CA HIS A 155 -17.29 20.33 0.16
C HIS A 155 -17.45 20.83 -1.28
N GLY A 156 -18.48 20.40 -2.01
CA GLY A 156 -18.80 20.88 -3.35
C GLY A 156 -17.85 20.38 -4.45
N VAL A 157 -17.03 19.40 -4.17
CA VAL A 157 -16.15 18.79 -5.20
C VAL A 157 -16.95 17.85 -6.08
N HIS A 158 -17.14 18.21 -7.35
CA HIS A 158 -17.78 17.33 -8.32
C HIS A 158 -16.89 16.12 -8.62
N LEU A 159 -17.31 14.95 -8.13
CA LEU A 159 -16.66 13.68 -8.46
C LEU A 159 -17.10 13.26 -9.87
N ARG A 160 -16.34 13.66 -10.88
CA ARG A 160 -16.51 13.09 -12.22
C ARG A 160 -15.90 11.68 -12.20
N VAL A 161 -16.75 10.67 -12.02
CA VAL A 161 -16.37 9.28 -12.27
C VAL A 161 -16.39 9.08 -13.78
N ARG A 162 -15.22 9.04 -14.42
CA ARG A 162 -15.07 8.44 -15.75
C ARG A 162 -14.69 6.97 -15.61
#